data_b300e9c8ccd9d7e021525ea5ff3f2a7e
#
_entry.id   b300e9c8ccd9d7e021525ea5ff3f2a7e
#
_cell.length_a   1.000
_cell.length_b   1.000
_cell.length_c   1.000
_cell.angle_alpha   90.00
_cell.angle_beta   90.00
_cell.angle_gamma   90.00
#
_symmetry.space_group_name_H-M   'P 1'
#
loop_
_entity.id
_entity.type
_entity.pdbx_description
1 polymer ?
#
loop_
_entity_poly.entity_id
_entity_poly.type
_entity_poly.pdbx_seq_one_letter_code
_entity_poly.pdbx_strand_id
1 'polypeptide(L)'
;MKEGKAFITEYCQLCRACLSVCPEGAIIEIAEESDRPSVRPMDYKGVWVFAEQRHGKVAGVAFELLGIGRKLADTLSVELSAILFGSTETEANELIKWGADRVYHSDDPIFETFNDEPYSQLLSRLVLEHKPEIVLAGATPVGRSFFPRVAARLGTGLTADCTELRIDVETGNLLQIRPAFGGNIMATIVCPDRRPQMATVRPRVMKRGEYREHRKGEIIHVEAKGLQSRTRVIDSVKEVSEVSVNLQEADVIVSGGRGLGDPKGFRYLEELAELLGGAVGASRAAVDEGWIPYSHQVGQTGKTVCPKIYIACGISGAVQHLVGMQSSDIIIAINKNPEAPIFNVANYGIVGDLNEIIPLLIKKLRAMKGQ
;
A
#
# COMPACT_ATOMS: atom_id res chain seq x y z
N MET A 1 -37.12 -7.65 -24.75
CA MET A 1 -37.35 -7.84 -26.21
C MET A 1 -38.34 -6.80 -26.66
N LYS A 2 -38.03 -6.01 -27.68
CA LYS A 2 -38.99 -5.15 -28.35
C LYS A 2 -39.16 -5.68 -29.79
N GLU A 3 -40.40 -5.90 -30.23
CA GLU A 3 -40.71 -6.37 -31.57
C GLU A 3 -39.99 -7.67 -32.02
N GLY A 4 -39.76 -8.61 -31.08
CA GLY A 4 -39.07 -9.86 -31.34
C GLY A 4 -37.54 -9.77 -31.47
N LYS A 5 -36.95 -8.57 -31.28
CA LYS A 5 -35.50 -8.34 -31.33
C LYS A 5 -34.93 -8.14 -29.95
N ALA A 6 -33.66 -8.56 -29.73
CA ALA A 6 -32.91 -8.25 -28.54
C ALA A 6 -32.64 -6.73 -28.51
N PHE A 7 -32.85 -6.11 -27.36
CA PHE A 7 -32.56 -4.70 -27.16
C PHE A 7 -31.57 -4.54 -26.00
N ILE A 8 -30.44 -3.94 -26.27
CA ILE A 8 -29.44 -3.62 -25.25
C ILE A 8 -29.75 -2.25 -24.68
N THR A 9 -30.00 -2.20 -23.37
CA THR A 9 -30.35 -0.96 -22.67
C THR A 9 -29.09 -0.24 -22.18
N GLU A 10 -29.27 1.02 -21.76
CA GLU A 10 -28.22 1.84 -21.11
C GLU A 10 -27.65 1.23 -19.81
N TYR A 11 -28.35 0.24 -19.21
CA TYR A 11 -27.88 -0.50 -18.04
C TYR A 11 -26.94 -1.66 -18.39
N CYS A 12 -26.55 -1.82 -19.66
CA CYS A 12 -25.62 -2.85 -20.08
C CYS A 12 -24.24 -2.60 -19.43
N GLN A 13 -23.76 -3.61 -18.69
CA GLN A 13 -22.45 -3.57 -18.04
C GLN A 13 -21.33 -4.12 -18.92
N LEU A 14 -21.57 -4.36 -20.20
CA LEU A 14 -20.60 -4.94 -21.17
C LEU A 14 -19.98 -6.26 -20.70
N CYS A 15 -20.70 -7.06 -19.90
CA CYS A 15 -20.21 -8.31 -19.34
C CYS A 15 -20.06 -9.45 -20.37
N ARG A 16 -20.45 -9.22 -21.63
CA ARG A 16 -20.37 -10.16 -22.76
C ARG A 16 -21.14 -11.46 -22.62
N ALA A 17 -21.85 -11.69 -21.54
CA ALA A 17 -22.62 -12.92 -21.32
C ALA A 17 -23.66 -13.18 -22.41
N CYS A 18 -24.25 -12.12 -23.01
CA CYS A 18 -25.19 -12.24 -24.09
C CYS A 18 -24.59 -12.79 -25.40
N LEU A 19 -23.30 -12.64 -25.64
CA LEU A 19 -22.61 -13.13 -26.84
C LEU A 19 -22.60 -14.66 -26.86
N SER A 20 -22.28 -15.28 -25.72
CA SER A 20 -22.14 -16.75 -25.60
C SER A 20 -23.49 -17.49 -25.53
N VAL A 21 -24.58 -16.81 -25.14
CA VAL A 21 -25.91 -17.44 -24.98
C VAL A 21 -26.86 -17.15 -26.12
N CYS A 22 -26.46 -16.34 -27.11
CA CYS A 22 -27.30 -16.08 -28.28
C CYS A 22 -27.28 -17.28 -29.25
N PRO A 23 -28.37 -18.05 -29.39
CA PRO A 23 -28.36 -19.27 -30.23
C PRO A 23 -28.17 -18.98 -31.71
N GLU A 24 -28.55 -17.77 -32.15
CA GLU A 24 -28.47 -17.36 -33.56
C GLU A 24 -27.16 -16.59 -33.87
N GLY A 25 -26.29 -16.41 -32.90
CA GLY A 25 -25.06 -15.60 -33.07
C GLY A 25 -25.33 -14.16 -33.55
N ALA A 26 -26.55 -13.67 -33.33
CA ALA A 26 -27.03 -12.37 -33.83
C ALA A 26 -26.54 -11.18 -33.01
N ILE A 27 -25.95 -11.44 -31.84
CA ILE A 27 -25.30 -10.40 -31.00
C ILE A 27 -23.82 -10.48 -31.29
N ILE A 28 -23.32 -9.49 -31.98
CA ILE A 28 -21.89 -9.30 -32.21
C ILE A 28 -21.40 -8.09 -31.42
N GLU A 29 -20.26 -8.22 -30.82
CA GLU A 29 -19.52 -7.07 -30.30
C GLU A 29 -18.93 -6.38 -31.54
N ILE A 30 -19.46 -5.23 -31.90
CA ILE A 30 -18.73 -4.33 -32.76
C ILE A 30 -17.62 -3.80 -31.85
N ALA A 31 -16.44 -4.44 -31.92
CA ALA A 31 -15.25 -3.71 -31.52
C ALA A 31 -15.33 -2.42 -32.33
N GLU A 32 -15.65 -1.28 -31.71
CA GLU A 32 -15.09 -0.08 -32.21
C GLU A 32 -13.60 -0.40 -32.31
N GLU A 33 -13.12 -0.69 -33.51
CA GLU A 33 -11.74 -0.39 -33.86
C GLU A 33 -11.64 1.05 -33.39
N SER A 34 -11.25 1.20 -32.11
CA SER A 34 -10.83 2.49 -31.66
C SER A 34 -9.71 2.83 -32.63
N ASP A 35 -9.94 3.80 -33.47
CA ASP A 35 -8.95 4.71 -34.01
C ASP A 35 -8.22 5.42 -32.85
N ARG A 36 -7.89 4.63 -31.85
CA ARG A 36 -6.97 4.99 -30.80
C ARG A 36 -5.61 4.68 -31.38
N PRO A 37 -4.89 5.71 -31.79
CA PRO A 37 -3.53 5.47 -32.19
C PRO A 37 -2.89 4.69 -31.05
N SER A 38 -2.37 3.50 -31.34
CA SER A 38 -1.46 2.76 -30.48
C SER A 38 -0.12 3.51 -30.33
N VAL A 39 -0.19 4.80 -30.49
CA VAL A 39 0.91 5.73 -30.33
C VAL A 39 1.06 5.90 -28.82
N ARG A 40 2.14 5.35 -28.26
CA ARG A 40 2.70 5.92 -27.03
C ARG A 40 2.55 7.42 -27.16
N PRO A 41 1.87 8.09 -26.23
CA PRO A 41 1.90 9.53 -26.22
C PRO A 41 3.35 9.94 -26.00
N MET A 42 4.06 10.31 -27.07
CA MET A 42 5.51 10.62 -27.04
C MET A 42 5.83 11.82 -26.15
N ASP A 43 4.80 12.51 -25.69
CA ASP A 43 4.90 13.71 -24.86
C ASP A 43 5.03 13.42 -23.36
N TYR A 44 4.86 12.17 -22.90
CA TYR A 44 4.91 11.82 -21.49
C TYR A 44 6.33 11.40 -21.10
N LYS A 45 6.91 12.08 -20.10
CA LYS A 45 8.27 11.80 -19.59
C LYS A 45 8.37 12.00 -18.10
N GLY A 46 9.21 11.19 -17.46
CA GLY A 46 9.51 11.29 -16.03
C GLY A 46 8.77 10.27 -15.19
N VAL A 47 9.38 9.94 -14.07
CA VAL A 47 8.81 9.07 -13.04
C VAL A 47 8.44 9.93 -11.85
N TRP A 48 7.19 9.87 -11.44
CA TRP A 48 6.67 10.63 -10.31
C TRP A 48 6.34 9.72 -9.14
N VAL A 49 6.66 10.18 -7.95
CA VAL A 49 6.37 9.51 -6.68
C VAL A 49 5.52 10.43 -5.83
N PHE A 50 4.33 9.98 -5.43
CA PHE A 50 3.56 10.67 -4.42
C PHE A 50 4.16 10.39 -3.04
N ALA A 51 4.71 11.43 -2.41
CA ALA A 51 5.29 11.39 -1.08
C ALA A 51 4.18 11.62 -0.04
N GLU A 52 3.63 10.52 0.51
CA GLU A 52 2.66 10.60 1.60
C GLU A 52 3.27 11.28 2.81
N GLN A 53 2.54 12.17 3.45
CA GLN A 53 2.89 12.75 4.73
C GLN A 53 1.86 12.42 5.82
N ARG A 54 2.28 12.46 7.07
CA ARG A 54 1.44 12.34 8.25
C ARG A 54 1.87 13.40 9.27
N HIS A 55 0.95 14.28 9.63
CA HIS A 55 1.22 15.39 10.55
C HIS A 55 2.45 16.22 10.14
N GLY A 56 2.57 16.50 8.84
CA GLY A 56 3.65 17.30 8.27
C GLY A 56 4.98 16.56 8.08
N LYS A 57 5.07 15.27 8.41
CA LYS A 57 6.26 14.42 8.23
C LYS A 57 6.09 13.43 7.10
N VAL A 58 7.10 13.30 6.25
CA VAL A 58 7.11 12.32 5.16
C VAL A 58 7.09 10.90 5.71
N ALA A 59 6.19 10.08 5.21
CA ALA A 59 6.04 8.69 5.60
C ALA A 59 7.15 7.81 4.99
N GLY A 60 7.56 6.75 5.71
CA GLY A 60 8.64 5.86 5.30
C GLY A 60 8.48 5.25 3.91
N VAL A 61 7.25 4.99 3.48
CA VAL A 61 6.93 4.46 2.15
C VAL A 61 7.37 5.39 1.01
N ALA A 62 7.41 6.71 1.21
CA ALA A 62 7.89 7.64 0.20
C ALA A 62 9.36 7.42 -0.15
N PHE A 63 10.20 7.11 0.83
CA PHE A 63 11.62 6.83 0.61
C PHE A 63 11.85 5.50 -0.11
N GLU A 64 10.99 4.51 0.10
CA GLU A 64 10.99 3.25 -0.65
C GLU A 64 10.59 3.50 -2.11
N LEU A 65 9.55 4.30 -2.32
CA LEU A 65 9.10 4.70 -3.66
C LEU A 65 10.16 5.50 -4.42
N LEU A 66 10.89 6.38 -3.74
CA LEU A 66 12.04 7.07 -4.34
C LEU A 66 13.14 6.08 -4.74
N GLY A 67 13.38 5.05 -3.94
CA GLY A 67 14.35 4.00 -4.26
C GLY A 67 14.02 3.23 -5.54
N ILE A 68 12.79 2.77 -5.69
CA ILE A 68 12.35 2.10 -6.92
C ILE A 68 12.17 3.09 -8.06
N GLY A 69 11.59 4.27 -7.80
CA GLY A 69 11.42 5.33 -8.79
C GLY A 69 12.73 5.76 -9.44
N ARG A 70 13.83 5.84 -8.66
CA ARG A 70 15.17 6.15 -9.21
C ARG A 70 15.63 5.08 -10.19
N LYS A 71 15.46 3.80 -9.87
CA LYS A 71 15.82 2.71 -10.78
C LYS A 71 15.03 2.75 -12.08
N LEU A 72 13.72 3.00 -11.99
CA LEU A 72 12.86 3.13 -13.17
C LEU A 72 13.25 4.34 -14.01
N ALA A 73 13.50 5.50 -13.38
CA ALA A 73 13.90 6.72 -14.05
C ALA A 73 15.28 6.58 -14.74
N ASP A 74 16.23 5.93 -14.07
CA ASP A 74 17.57 5.67 -14.65
C ASP A 74 17.45 4.73 -15.86
N THR A 75 16.61 3.69 -15.80
CA THR A 75 16.36 2.77 -16.91
C THR A 75 15.76 3.50 -18.12
N LEU A 76 14.84 4.44 -17.87
CA LEU A 76 14.19 5.23 -18.91
C LEU A 76 15.01 6.48 -19.33
N SER A 77 16.11 6.79 -18.62
CA SER A 77 16.90 8.01 -18.80
C SER A 77 16.08 9.29 -18.68
N VAL A 78 15.23 9.36 -17.62
CA VAL A 78 14.34 10.47 -17.31
C VAL A 78 14.51 10.95 -15.87
N GLU A 79 13.93 12.11 -15.55
CA GLU A 79 13.94 12.65 -14.19
C GLU A 79 12.99 11.90 -13.24
N LEU A 80 13.37 11.85 -11.97
CA LEU A 80 12.54 11.41 -10.86
C LEU A 80 12.02 12.63 -10.11
N SER A 81 10.69 12.79 -10.04
CA SER A 81 10.08 13.86 -9.26
C SER A 81 9.26 13.31 -8.11
N ALA A 82 9.22 14.03 -7.01
CA ALA A 82 8.34 13.76 -5.89
C ALA A 82 7.19 14.78 -5.84
N ILE A 83 6.03 14.37 -5.36
CA ILE A 83 4.86 15.22 -5.14
C ILE A 83 4.61 15.22 -3.63
N LEU A 84 4.66 16.39 -3.01
CA LEU A 84 4.49 16.55 -1.56
C LEU A 84 3.45 17.63 -1.26
N PHE A 85 2.34 17.24 -0.62
CA PHE A 85 1.28 18.14 -0.20
C PHE A 85 1.14 18.17 1.32
N GLY A 86 0.92 19.35 1.90
CA GLY A 86 0.62 19.55 3.31
C GLY A 86 1.80 19.29 4.25
N SER A 87 3.01 19.65 3.82
CA SER A 87 4.23 19.48 4.60
C SER A 87 5.16 20.68 4.45
N THR A 88 6.32 20.65 5.07
CA THR A 88 7.29 21.74 5.07
C THR A 88 8.30 21.61 3.94
N GLU A 89 8.95 22.72 3.60
CA GLU A 89 10.06 22.72 2.64
C GLU A 89 11.26 21.89 3.13
N THR A 90 11.44 21.77 4.45
CA THR A 90 12.45 20.88 5.03
C THR A 90 12.22 19.43 4.63
N GLU A 91 10.98 18.95 4.66
CA GLU A 91 10.62 17.60 4.23
C GLU A 91 10.76 17.44 2.71
N ALA A 92 10.50 18.51 1.93
CA ALA A 92 10.77 18.50 0.48
C ALA A 92 12.27 18.34 0.19
N ASN A 93 13.13 19.03 0.93
CA ASN A 93 14.59 18.87 0.83
C ASN A 93 15.05 17.45 1.22
N GLU A 94 14.42 16.82 2.21
CA GLU A 94 14.70 15.41 2.52
C GLU A 94 14.40 14.49 1.33
N LEU A 95 13.31 14.70 0.61
CA LEU A 95 13.01 13.90 -0.60
C LEU A 95 14.09 14.04 -1.69
N ILE A 96 14.69 15.22 -1.82
CA ILE A 96 15.83 15.45 -2.73
C ILE A 96 17.03 14.62 -2.29
N LYS A 97 17.39 14.65 -1.01
CA LYS A 97 18.51 13.86 -0.47
C LYS A 97 18.31 12.35 -0.67
N TRP A 98 17.07 11.88 -0.69
CA TRP A 98 16.69 10.48 -0.96
C TRP A 98 16.51 10.13 -2.44
N GLY A 99 16.80 11.06 -3.34
CA GLY A 99 16.92 10.71 -4.76
C GLY A 99 16.02 11.45 -5.72
N ALA A 100 15.10 12.33 -5.28
CA ALA A 100 14.32 13.15 -6.18
C ALA A 100 15.20 14.20 -6.87
N ASP A 101 14.97 14.44 -8.16
CA ASP A 101 15.58 15.54 -8.93
C ASP A 101 14.74 16.81 -8.76
N ARG A 102 13.41 16.65 -8.66
CA ARG A 102 12.44 17.71 -8.40
C ARG A 102 11.43 17.33 -7.34
N VAL A 103 10.91 18.32 -6.63
CA VAL A 103 9.79 18.16 -5.71
C VAL A 103 8.72 19.21 -6.02
N TYR A 104 7.55 18.75 -6.45
CA TYR A 104 6.36 19.61 -6.55
C TYR A 104 5.73 19.68 -5.15
N HIS A 105 5.83 20.85 -4.55
CA HIS A 105 5.49 21.08 -3.14
C HIS A 105 4.34 22.05 -3.00
N SER A 106 3.37 21.73 -2.16
CA SER A 106 2.32 22.64 -1.71
C SER A 106 2.17 22.57 -0.20
N ASP A 107 2.33 23.70 0.47
CA ASP A 107 2.15 23.88 1.91
C ASP A 107 0.78 24.49 2.26
N ASP A 108 -0.15 24.52 1.31
CA ASP A 108 -1.48 25.08 1.51
C ASP A 108 -2.20 24.33 2.65
N PRO A 109 -2.85 25.06 3.60
CA PRO A 109 -3.56 24.47 4.73
C PRO A 109 -4.63 23.44 4.37
N ILE A 110 -5.18 23.47 3.14
CA ILE A 110 -6.16 22.49 2.66
C ILE A 110 -5.59 21.05 2.67
N PHE A 111 -4.26 20.91 2.69
CA PHE A 111 -3.55 19.64 2.71
C PHE A 111 -3.00 19.24 4.08
N GLU A 112 -3.18 20.04 5.11
CA GLU A 112 -2.71 19.73 6.47
C GLU A 112 -3.29 18.41 6.97
N THR A 113 -4.58 18.22 6.73
CA THR A 113 -5.26 16.95 6.99
C THR A 113 -5.66 16.30 5.66
N PHE A 114 -5.43 15.00 5.55
CA PHE A 114 -5.77 14.28 4.32
C PHE A 114 -7.26 14.38 3.99
N ASN A 115 -7.55 14.85 2.77
CA ASN A 115 -8.85 14.84 2.15
C ASN A 115 -8.69 14.44 0.68
N ASP A 116 -9.33 13.37 0.27
CA ASP A 116 -9.13 12.76 -1.04
C ASP A 116 -9.55 13.65 -2.23
N GLU A 117 -10.48 14.58 -2.05
CA GLU A 117 -10.92 15.48 -3.13
C GLU A 117 -9.85 16.50 -3.55
N PRO A 118 -9.31 17.37 -2.66
CA PRO A 118 -8.25 18.30 -3.01
C PRO A 118 -6.99 17.59 -3.53
N TYR A 119 -6.60 16.48 -2.88
CA TYR A 119 -5.45 15.70 -3.29
C TYR A 119 -5.59 15.16 -4.71
N SER A 120 -6.76 14.58 -5.04
CA SER A 120 -7.00 14.06 -6.39
C SER A 120 -7.13 15.16 -7.44
N GLN A 121 -7.69 16.31 -7.10
CA GLN A 121 -7.81 17.44 -8.01
C GLN A 121 -6.43 18.03 -8.35
N LEU A 122 -5.61 18.31 -7.34
CA LEU A 122 -4.29 18.90 -7.56
C LEU A 122 -3.37 17.94 -8.31
N LEU A 123 -3.29 16.66 -7.89
CA LEU A 123 -2.45 15.68 -8.57
C LEU A 123 -2.88 15.49 -10.04
N SER A 124 -4.20 15.41 -10.32
CA SER A 124 -4.67 15.27 -11.69
C SER A 124 -4.31 16.49 -12.54
N ARG A 125 -4.42 17.72 -11.99
CA ARG A 125 -4.01 18.95 -12.68
C ARG A 125 -2.53 18.94 -13.04
N LEU A 126 -1.67 18.61 -12.08
CA LEU A 126 -0.24 18.53 -12.28
C LEU A 126 0.15 17.46 -13.33
N VAL A 127 -0.49 16.30 -13.29
CA VAL A 127 -0.25 15.24 -14.28
C VAL A 127 -0.65 15.68 -15.69
N LEU A 128 -1.76 16.38 -15.85
CA LEU A 128 -2.18 16.89 -17.16
C LEU A 128 -1.24 17.98 -17.70
N GLU A 129 -0.69 18.80 -16.81
CA GLU A 129 0.24 19.89 -17.16
C GLU A 129 1.64 19.36 -17.52
N HIS A 130 2.18 18.47 -16.68
CA HIS A 130 3.59 18.04 -16.78
C HIS A 130 3.77 16.68 -17.47
N LYS A 131 2.71 15.92 -17.68
CA LYS A 131 2.68 14.66 -18.43
C LYS A 131 3.76 13.64 -18.00
N PRO A 132 3.81 13.21 -16.72
CA PRO A 132 4.72 12.15 -16.30
C PRO A 132 4.34 10.81 -16.94
N GLU A 133 5.33 9.98 -17.30
CA GLU A 133 5.09 8.66 -17.87
C GLU A 133 4.61 7.65 -16.84
N ILE A 134 5.17 7.74 -15.64
CA ILE A 134 4.85 6.82 -14.52
C ILE A 134 4.51 7.65 -13.29
N VAL A 135 3.45 7.25 -12.57
CA VAL A 135 3.09 7.86 -11.28
C VAL A 135 2.87 6.75 -10.23
N LEU A 136 3.63 6.81 -9.14
CA LEU A 136 3.63 5.82 -8.08
C LEU A 136 3.13 6.40 -6.76
N ALA A 137 2.41 5.60 -5.97
CA ALA A 137 2.06 5.91 -4.59
C ALA A 137 2.20 4.68 -3.69
N GLY A 138 2.22 4.87 -2.38
CA GLY A 138 2.11 3.76 -1.42
C GLY A 138 0.72 3.13 -1.44
N ALA A 139 0.62 1.80 -1.31
CA ALA A 139 -0.64 1.09 -1.10
C ALA A 139 -1.12 1.23 0.36
N THR A 140 -1.00 2.42 0.92
CA THR A 140 -1.47 2.85 2.24
C THR A 140 -2.96 3.20 2.20
N PRO A 141 -3.63 3.42 3.33
CA PRO A 141 -4.99 3.95 3.33
C PRO A 141 -5.14 5.24 2.51
N VAL A 142 -4.17 6.15 2.57
CA VAL A 142 -4.15 7.39 1.78
C VAL A 142 -4.07 7.09 0.29
N GLY A 143 -3.06 6.34 -0.15
CA GLY A 143 -2.88 6.03 -1.57
C GLY A 143 -4.04 5.24 -2.15
N ARG A 144 -4.57 4.25 -1.41
CA ARG A 144 -5.73 3.45 -1.82
C ARG A 144 -7.02 4.27 -1.92
N SER A 145 -7.14 5.36 -1.18
CA SER A 145 -8.32 6.24 -1.21
C SER A 145 -8.35 7.10 -2.46
N PHE A 146 -7.30 7.84 -2.76
CA PHE A 146 -7.37 8.89 -3.79
C PHE A 146 -6.75 8.53 -5.14
N PHE A 147 -5.74 7.61 -5.20
CA PHE A 147 -5.10 7.24 -6.46
C PHE A 147 -6.06 6.65 -7.49
N PRO A 148 -7.04 5.78 -7.13
CA PRO A 148 -8.05 5.32 -8.08
C PRO A 148 -8.89 6.46 -8.67
N ARG A 149 -9.15 7.51 -7.88
CA ARG A 149 -9.88 8.71 -8.35
C ARG A 149 -9.04 9.50 -9.36
N VAL A 150 -7.74 9.61 -9.13
CA VAL A 150 -6.79 10.24 -10.07
C VAL A 150 -6.76 9.45 -11.38
N ALA A 151 -6.60 8.13 -11.32
CA ALA A 151 -6.59 7.27 -12.50
C ALA A 151 -7.88 7.39 -13.32
N ALA A 152 -9.04 7.38 -12.65
CA ALA A 152 -10.34 7.56 -13.30
C ALA A 152 -10.47 8.95 -13.96
N ARG A 153 -10.02 10.02 -13.30
CA ARG A 153 -10.02 11.39 -13.86
C ARG A 153 -9.13 11.52 -15.10
N LEU A 154 -8.01 10.82 -15.11
CA LEU A 154 -7.05 10.82 -16.22
C LEU A 154 -7.42 9.82 -17.33
N GLY A 155 -8.40 8.97 -17.11
CA GLY A 155 -8.80 7.91 -18.06
C GLY A 155 -7.71 6.88 -18.29
N THR A 156 -6.90 6.57 -17.25
CA THR A 156 -5.81 5.59 -17.31
C THR A 156 -6.02 4.42 -16.37
N GLY A 157 -5.18 3.37 -16.51
CA GLY A 157 -5.20 2.21 -15.63
C GLY A 157 -4.40 2.43 -14.34
N LEU A 158 -4.81 1.73 -13.28
CA LEU A 158 -4.10 1.69 -12.01
C LEU A 158 -3.96 0.25 -11.52
N THR A 159 -2.72 -0.20 -11.30
CA THR A 159 -2.49 -1.48 -10.65
C THR A 159 -2.28 -1.27 -9.15
N ALA A 160 -3.10 -1.96 -8.36
CA ALA A 160 -3.07 -1.80 -6.91
C ALA A 160 -2.18 -2.85 -6.24
N ASP A 161 -1.48 -2.44 -5.17
CA ASP A 161 -0.76 -3.32 -4.23
C ASP A 161 0.37 -4.12 -4.88
N CYS A 162 1.16 -3.47 -5.74
CA CYS A 162 2.31 -4.07 -6.40
C CYS A 162 3.40 -4.41 -5.38
N THR A 163 4.07 -5.53 -5.62
CA THR A 163 5.23 -5.98 -4.83
C THR A 163 6.53 -5.89 -5.63
N GLU A 164 6.44 -5.72 -6.94
CA GLU A 164 7.60 -5.52 -7.81
C GLU A 164 7.22 -4.63 -8.99
N LEU A 165 8.17 -3.80 -9.44
CA LEU A 165 8.07 -2.93 -10.61
C LEU A 165 9.33 -3.04 -11.44
N ARG A 166 9.18 -3.18 -12.76
CA ARG A 166 10.28 -3.21 -13.73
C ARG A 166 9.90 -2.45 -15.00
N ILE A 167 10.88 -2.03 -15.78
CA ILE A 167 10.66 -1.55 -17.16
C ILE A 167 10.90 -2.71 -18.11
N ASP A 168 9.97 -2.91 -19.00
CA ASP A 168 10.18 -3.73 -20.19
C ASP A 168 11.08 -2.92 -21.15
N VAL A 169 12.29 -3.41 -21.37
CA VAL A 169 13.31 -2.69 -22.15
C VAL A 169 12.91 -2.55 -23.63
N GLU A 170 12.16 -3.51 -24.16
CA GLU A 170 11.75 -3.50 -25.59
C GLU A 170 10.63 -2.49 -25.82
N THR A 171 9.65 -2.47 -24.94
CA THR A 171 8.47 -1.62 -25.09
C THR A 171 8.53 -0.33 -24.26
N GLY A 172 9.42 -0.26 -23.23
CA GLY A 172 9.51 0.79 -22.21
C GLY A 172 8.25 0.90 -21.34
N ASN A 173 7.39 -0.11 -21.33
CA ASN A 173 6.23 -0.13 -20.47
C ASN A 173 6.61 -0.57 -19.05
N LEU A 174 5.84 -0.09 -18.08
CA LEU A 174 5.97 -0.50 -16.69
C LEU A 174 5.34 -1.89 -16.49
N LEU A 175 6.14 -2.87 -16.13
CA LEU A 175 5.68 -4.18 -15.67
C LEU A 175 5.30 -4.07 -14.19
N GLN A 176 4.04 -4.24 -13.88
CA GLN A 176 3.45 -4.03 -12.57
C GLN A 176 3.08 -5.40 -11.98
N ILE A 177 3.91 -5.91 -11.07
CA ILE A 177 3.82 -7.28 -10.58
C ILE A 177 3.18 -7.27 -9.19
N ARG A 178 2.15 -8.08 -9.03
CA ARG A 178 1.43 -8.21 -7.76
C ARG A 178 0.99 -9.65 -7.50
N PRO A 179 0.89 -10.06 -6.22
CA PRO A 179 0.28 -11.34 -5.88
C PRO A 179 -1.23 -11.30 -6.19
N ALA A 180 -1.72 -12.39 -6.74
CA ALA A 180 -3.13 -12.64 -7.02
C ALA A 180 -3.56 -13.96 -6.38
N PHE A 181 -4.88 -14.17 -6.24
CA PHE A 181 -5.47 -15.40 -5.70
C PHE A 181 -4.85 -15.89 -4.38
N GLY A 182 -4.75 -14.99 -3.40
CA GLY A 182 -4.18 -15.32 -2.08
C GLY A 182 -2.66 -15.45 -2.04
N GLY A 183 -1.95 -14.98 -3.08
CA GLY A 183 -0.48 -15.00 -3.14
C GLY A 183 0.12 -16.18 -3.89
N ASN A 184 -0.71 -17.11 -4.38
CA ASN A 184 -0.23 -18.30 -5.08
C ASN A 184 0.22 -18.02 -6.53
N ILE A 185 -0.19 -16.90 -7.10
CA ILE A 185 0.15 -16.50 -8.47
C ILE A 185 0.65 -15.06 -8.46
N MET A 186 1.73 -14.81 -9.19
CA MET A 186 2.22 -13.46 -9.46
C MET A 186 1.69 -13.00 -10.82
N ALA A 187 0.81 -11.99 -10.79
CA ALA A 187 0.26 -11.38 -12.00
C ALA A 187 1.14 -10.21 -12.44
N THR A 188 1.55 -10.19 -13.70
CA THR A 188 2.20 -9.05 -14.34
C THR A 188 1.17 -8.29 -15.16
N ILE A 189 0.96 -7.02 -14.83
CA ILE A 189 -0.03 -6.14 -15.45
C ILE A 189 0.71 -5.04 -16.19
N VAL A 190 0.23 -4.70 -17.38
CA VAL A 190 0.79 -3.67 -18.24
C VAL A 190 -0.31 -2.72 -18.69
N CYS A 191 0.00 -1.44 -18.80
CA CYS A 191 -0.88 -0.42 -19.37
C CYS A 191 -0.21 0.18 -20.61
N PRO A 192 -0.33 -0.46 -21.79
CA PRO A 192 0.43 -0.07 -22.97
C PRO A 192 -0.09 1.22 -23.63
N ASP A 193 -1.41 1.44 -23.61
CA ASP A 193 -2.08 2.45 -24.45
C ASP A 193 -2.40 3.77 -23.75
N ARG A 194 -2.24 3.83 -22.43
CA ARG A 194 -2.61 4.99 -21.63
C ARG A 194 -1.45 5.50 -20.77
N ARG A 195 -1.44 6.79 -20.55
CA ARG A 195 -0.48 7.47 -19.66
C ARG A 195 -1.21 8.41 -18.70
N PRO A 196 -0.63 8.62 -17.51
CA PRO A 196 0.54 7.91 -16.97
C PRO A 196 0.23 6.43 -16.67
N GLN A 197 1.28 5.61 -16.59
CA GLN A 197 1.17 4.26 -16.02
C GLN A 197 1.18 4.38 -14.51
N MET A 198 0.08 3.98 -13.85
CA MET A 198 -0.08 4.22 -12.42
C MET A 198 -0.05 2.91 -11.62
N ALA A 199 0.66 2.95 -10.48
CA ALA A 199 0.69 1.85 -9.55
C ALA A 199 0.68 2.32 -8.10
N THR A 200 -0.02 1.56 -7.24
CA THR A 200 0.26 1.64 -5.79
C THR A 200 1.14 0.47 -5.38
N VAL A 201 2.14 0.75 -4.56
CA VAL A 201 3.16 -0.20 -4.12
C VAL A 201 2.96 -0.53 -2.66
N ARG A 202 3.00 -1.81 -2.34
CA ARG A 202 2.90 -2.28 -0.96
C ARG A 202 4.07 -1.71 -0.13
N PRO A 203 3.81 -1.12 1.05
CA PRO A 203 4.88 -0.68 1.94
C PRO A 203 5.81 -1.83 2.35
N ARG A 204 7.09 -1.52 2.53
CA ARG A 204 8.16 -2.42 2.99
C ARG A 204 8.55 -3.55 2.03
N VAL A 205 8.12 -3.49 0.77
CA VAL A 205 8.57 -4.44 -0.27
C VAL A 205 9.68 -3.87 -1.14
N MET A 206 9.82 -2.55 -1.17
CA MET A 206 10.89 -1.90 -1.92
C MET A 206 11.99 -1.39 -0.99
N LYS A 207 13.23 -1.48 -1.45
CA LYS A 207 14.34 -0.91 -0.70
C LYS A 207 14.33 0.61 -0.83
N ARG A 208 14.59 1.31 0.27
CA ARG A 208 14.78 2.76 0.27
C ARG A 208 15.90 3.15 -0.69
N GLY A 209 15.81 4.36 -1.22
CA GLY A 209 16.86 4.93 -2.03
C GLY A 209 18.17 5.15 -1.26
N GLU A 210 19.20 5.56 -1.95
CA GLU A 210 20.47 5.96 -1.33
C GLU A 210 20.35 7.41 -0.83
N TYR A 211 20.59 7.60 0.47
CA TYR A 211 20.63 8.93 1.07
C TYR A 211 21.93 9.65 0.72
N ARG A 212 21.85 10.87 0.20
CA ARG A 212 22.99 11.71 -0.14
C ARG A 212 22.76 13.13 0.39
N GLU A 213 23.42 13.49 1.49
CA GLU A 213 23.26 14.76 2.20
C GLU A 213 23.41 15.99 1.30
N HIS A 214 24.31 15.94 0.32
CA HIS A 214 24.64 17.08 -0.53
C HIS A 214 24.00 16.99 -1.93
N ARG A 215 23.00 16.11 -2.11
CA ARG A 215 22.26 16.06 -3.39
C ARG A 215 21.51 17.37 -3.59
N LYS A 216 21.62 17.91 -4.80
CA LYS A 216 20.89 19.09 -5.23
C LYS A 216 19.69 18.68 -6.07
N GLY A 217 18.60 19.41 -5.93
CA GLY A 217 17.37 19.25 -6.71
C GLY A 217 16.60 20.56 -6.70
N GLU A 218 15.47 20.59 -7.38
CA GLU A 218 14.61 21.75 -7.52
C GLU A 218 13.32 21.56 -6.73
N ILE A 219 12.90 22.56 -5.96
CA ILE A 219 11.57 22.60 -5.32
C ILE A 219 10.70 23.55 -6.11
N ILE A 220 9.60 23.04 -6.65
CA ILE A 220 8.61 23.79 -7.41
C ILE A 220 7.38 23.97 -6.52
N HIS A 221 7.11 25.22 -6.12
CA HIS A 221 5.92 25.53 -5.35
C HIS A 221 4.67 25.48 -6.22
N VAL A 222 3.66 24.76 -5.73
CA VAL A 222 2.39 24.54 -6.41
C VAL A 222 1.25 25.16 -5.64
N GLU A 223 0.52 26.07 -6.29
CA GLU A 223 -0.63 26.72 -5.69
C GLU A 223 -1.87 25.82 -5.69
N ALA A 224 -2.60 25.82 -4.56
CA ALA A 224 -3.86 25.10 -4.39
C ALA A 224 -5.09 25.86 -4.89
N LYS A 225 -4.90 26.90 -5.73
CA LYS A 225 -6.02 27.74 -6.22
C LYS A 225 -7.11 26.94 -6.93
N GLY A 226 -8.37 27.26 -6.60
CA GLY A 226 -9.55 26.70 -7.23
C GLY A 226 -9.91 25.28 -6.82
N LEU A 227 -9.23 24.71 -5.84
CA LEU A 227 -9.58 23.40 -5.28
C LEU A 227 -10.87 23.52 -4.46
N GLN A 228 -11.72 22.51 -4.60
CA GLN A 228 -12.97 22.43 -3.87
C GLN A 228 -13.05 21.09 -3.13
N SER A 229 -13.67 21.12 -1.95
CA SER A 229 -14.01 19.92 -1.21
C SER A 229 -15.47 19.98 -0.76
N ARG A 230 -16.21 18.90 -1.02
CA ARG A 230 -17.58 18.71 -0.53
C ARG A 230 -17.61 18.25 0.92
N THR A 231 -16.47 17.81 1.44
CA THR A 231 -16.29 17.35 2.81
C THR A 231 -15.31 18.24 3.55
N ARG A 232 -15.49 18.36 4.86
CA ARG A 232 -14.58 19.05 5.75
C ARG A 232 -14.22 18.13 6.89
N VAL A 233 -12.91 18.01 7.17
CA VAL A 233 -12.44 17.35 8.38
C VAL A 233 -12.81 18.26 9.55
N ILE A 234 -13.61 17.73 10.48
CA ILE A 234 -14.04 18.48 11.68
C ILE A 234 -12.99 18.34 12.77
N ASP A 235 -12.47 17.14 12.96
CA ASP A 235 -11.47 16.82 13.96
C ASP A 235 -10.64 15.62 13.52
N SER A 236 -9.39 15.57 13.99
CA SER A 236 -8.47 14.45 13.77
C SER A 236 -7.86 14.07 15.12
N VAL A 237 -8.39 13.03 15.73
CA VAL A 237 -7.93 12.52 17.03
C VAL A 237 -6.82 11.52 16.82
N LYS A 238 -5.63 11.87 17.32
CA LYS A 238 -4.54 10.89 17.42
C LYS A 238 -4.83 9.99 18.60
N GLU A 239 -5.01 8.73 18.36
CA GLU A 239 -5.12 7.72 19.43
C GLU A 239 -3.75 7.64 20.14
N VAL A 240 -3.64 8.36 21.26
CA VAL A 240 -2.46 8.34 22.11
C VAL A 240 -2.61 7.14 23.04
N SER A 241 -2.25 5.95 22.57
CA SER A 241 -1.88 4.88 23.49
C SER A 241 -0.42 5.10 23.89
N GLU A 242 -0.13 5.04 25.17
CA GLU A 242 1.20 5.33 25.74
C GLU A 242 2.35 4.46 25.18
N VAL A 243 2.04 3.46 24.37
CA VAL A 243 2.97 2.50 23.71
C VAL A 243 2.58 2.24 22.25
N SER A 244 2.07 3.20 21.49
CA SER A 244 1.71 2.90 20.09
C SER A 244 2.87 3.08 19.13
N VAL A 245 3.75 2.10 19.08
CA VAL A 245 4.53 1.88 17.86
C VAL A 245 3.55 1.62 16.72
N ASN A 246 3.63 2.41 15.65
CA ASN A 246 2.75 2.22 14.50
C ASN A 246 2.98 0.81 13.93
N LEU A 247 1.96 -0.06 14.03
CA LEU A 247 2.05 -1.44 13.54
C LEU A 247 2.58 -1.54 12.10
N GLN A 248 2.22 -0.59 11.24
CA GLN A 248 2.65 -0.59 9.85
C GLN A 248 4.13 -0.19 9.68
N GLU A 249 4.74 0.40 10.70
CA GLU A 249 6.15 0.82 10.70
C GLU A 249 7.03 -0.02 11.64
N ALA A 250 6.45 -0.93 12.40
CA ALA A 250 7.19 -1.79 13.31
C ALA A 250 8.04 -2.83 12.57
N ASP A 251 9.29 -3.00 12.97
CA ASP A 251 10.19 -4.04 12.45
C ASP A 251 9.88 -5.42 13.05
N VAL A 252 9.33 -5.44 14.26
CA VAL A 252 8.90 -6.64 14.96
C VAL A 252 7.45 -6.46 15.40
N ILE A 253 6.62 -7.46 15.14
CA ILE A 253 5.23 -7.50 15.62
C ILE A 253 5.00 -8.80 16.40
N VAL A 254 4.54 -8.66 17.64
CA VAL A 254 4.07 -9.77 18.45
C VAL A 254 2.54 -9.74 18.48
N SER A 255 1.90 -10.70 17.83
CA SER A 255 0.46 -10.67 17.59
C SER A 255 -0.27 -11.76 18.36
N GLY A 256 -1.34 -11.37 19.07
CA GLY A 256 -2.17 -12.26 19.86
C GLY A 256 -3.46 -12.68 19.16
N GLY A 257 -3.79 -13.96 19.27
CA GLY A 257 -5.07 -14.50 18.83
C GLY A 257 -5.95 -14.96 19.98
N ARG A 258 -7.15 -15.45 19.65
CA ARG A 258 -8.08 -16.03 20.62
C ARG A 258 -7.49 -17.21 21.41
N GLY A 259 -6.41 -17.83 20.91
CA GLY A 259 -5.68 -18.88 21.60
C GLY A 259 -4.97 -18.44 22.90
N LEU A 260 -4.89 -17.11 23.18
CA LEU A 260 -4.43 -16.58 24.46
C LEU A 260 -5.39 -16.93 25.62
N GLY A 261 -6.67 -17.16 25.33
CA GLY A 261 -7.68 -17.58 26.29
C GLY A 261 -8.34 -16.45 27.09
N ASP A 262 -7.60 -15.40 27.43
CA ASP A 262 -8.12 -14.22 28.11
C ASP A 262 -7.31 -12.94 27.77
N PRO A 263 -7.84 -11.73 28.07
CA PRO A 263 -7.16 -10.48 27.77
C PRO A 263 -5.83 -10.27 28.53
N LYS A 264 -5.64 -10.96 29.67
CA LYS A 264 -4.40 -10.82 30.46
C LYS A 264 -3.19 -11.38 29.73
N GLY A 265 -3.41 -12.31 28.79
CA GLY A 265 -2.36 -12.86 27.93
C GLY A 265 -1.64 -11.78 27.10
N PHE A 266 -2.33 -10.68 26.77
CA PHE A 266 -1.71 -9.56 26.04
C PHE A 266 -0.58 -8.88 26.82
N ARG A 267 -0.58 -8.88 28.15
CA ARG A 267 0.51 -8.32 28.95
C ARG A 267 1.86 -9.00 28.68
N TYR A 268 1.85 -10.31 28.47
CA TYR A 268 3.07 -11.04 28.10
C TYR A 268 3.52 -10.70 26.67
N LEU A 269 2.57 -10.41 25.78
CA LEU A 269 2.90 -10.00 24.41
C LEU A 269 3.45 -8.59 24.37
N GLU A 270 2.92 -7.68 25.20
CA GLU A 270 3.43 -6.31 25.38
C GLU A 270 4.86 -6.33 25.89
N GLU A 271 5.14 -7.12 26.95
CA GLU A 271 6.48 -7.30 27.50
C GLU A 271 7.46 -7.89 26.47
N LEU A 272 7.03 -8.90 25.71
CA LEU A 272 7.84 -9.50 24.66
C LEU A 272 8.10 -8.50 23.52
N ALA A 273 7.10 -7.74 23.11
CA ALA A 273 7.22 -6.72 22.09
C ALA A 273 8.18 -5.59 22.52
N GLU A 274 8.08 -5.12 23.76
CA GLU A 274 8.98 -4.13 24.34
C GLU A 274 10.43 -4.61 24.34
N LEU A 275 10.66 -5.83 24.80
CA LEU A 275 11.99 -6.45 24.78
C LEU A 275 12.58 -6.56 23.37
N LEU A 276 11.74 -6.72 22.35
CA LEU A 276 12.17 -6.82 20.96
C LEU A 276 12.17 -5.48 20.22
N GLY A 277 11.76 -4.38 20.88
CA GLY A 277 11.61 -3.07 20.25
C GLY A 277 10.52 -3.05 19.19
N GLY A 278 9.49 -3.86 19.39
CA GLY A 278 8.41 -4.09 18.44
C GLY A 278 7.05 -3.54 18.89
N ALA A 279 6.01 -3.89 18.15
CA ALA A 279 4.62 -3.52 18.41
C ALA A 279 3.75 -4.75 18.69
N VAL A 280 2.61 -4.52 19.38
CA VAL A 280 1.62 -5.56 19.63
C VAL A 280 0.52 -5.53 18.59
N GLY A 281 0.30 -6.65 17.90
CA GLY A 281 -0.80 -6.86 17.00
C GLY A 281 -1.85 -7.81 17.56
N ALA A 282 -2.98 -7.93 16.88
CA ALA A 282 -4.05 -8.84 17.27
C ALA A 282 -4.79 -9.42 16.07
N SER A 283 -5.36 -10.62 16.27
CA SER A 283 -6.34 -11.15 15.34
C SER A 283 -7.70 -10.45 15.50
N ARG A 284 -8.52 -10.47 14.45
CA ARG A 284 -9.89 -9.94 14.52
C ARG A 284 -10.67 -10.55 15.68
N ALA A 285 -10.55 -11.85 15.93
CA ALA A 285 -11.26 -12.52 17.00
C ALA A 285 -10.92 -11.95 18.39
N ALA A 286 -9.67 -11.58 18.65
CA ALA A 286 -9.29 -10.98 19.92
C ALA A 286 -9.83 -9.54 20.07
N VAL A 287 -9.92 -8.80 18.94
CA VAL A 287 -10.51 -7.45 18.91
C VAL A 287 -12.04 -7.52 19.08
N ASP A 288 -12.72 -8.44 18.40
CA ASP A 288 -14.17 -8.63 18.50
C ASP A 288 -14.59 -9.03 19.93
N GLU A 289 -13.72 -9.76 20.67
CA GLU A 289 -13.90 -10.09 22.12
C GLU A 289 -13.58 -8.90 23.06
N GLY A 290 -13.15 -7.76 22.52
CA GLY A 290 -12.83 -6.57 23.30
C GLY A 290 -11.52 -6.66 24.12
N TRP A 291 -10.63 -7.61 23.82
CA TRP A 291 -9.38 -7.81 24.55
C TRP A 291 -8.34 -6.72 24.26
N ILE A 292 -8.39 -6.13 23.07
CA ILE A 292 -7.48 -5.10 22.62
C ILE A 292 -8.20 -4.19 21.59
N PRO A 293 -7.86 -2.89 21.50
CA PRO A 293 -8.48 -1.98 20.56
C PRO A 293 -8.31 -2.38 19.08
N TYR A 294 -9.24 -1.94 18.23
CA TYR A 294 -9.22 -2.16 16.78
C TYR A 294 -7.94 -1.67 16.10
N SER A 295 -7.30 -0.63 16.63
CA SER A 295 -6.03 -0.09 16.15
C SER A 295 -4.90 -1.14 16.07
N HIS A 296 -5.00 -2.23 16.83
CA HIS A 296 -4.06 -3.37 16.84
C HIS A 296 -4.44 -4.50 15.87
N GLN A 297 -5.60 -4.42 15.20
CA GLN A 297 -6.06 -5.50 14.34
C GLN A 297 -5.18 -5.67 13.11
N VAL A 298 -4.69 -6.89 12.89
CA VAL A 298 -3.97 -7.32 11.68
C VAL A 298 -4.86 -8.25 10.85
N GLY A 299 -4.96 -7.99 9.55
CA GLY A 299 -5.75 -8.82 8.63
C GLY A 299 -6.42 -8.02 7.54
N GLN A 300 -7.26 -8.69 6.77
CA GLN A 300 -7.96 -8.12 5.60
C GLN A 300 -8.79 -6.88 5.94
N THR A 301 -9.47 -6.89 7.08
CA THR A 301 -10.31 -5.78 7.57
C THR A 301 -9.60 -4.89 8.59
N GLY A 302 -8.36 -5.22 8.96
CA GLY A 302 -7.50 -4.44 9.83
C GLY A 302 -6.32 -3.84 9.08
N LYS A 303 -5.18 -3.72 9.78
CA LYS A 303 -3.93 -3.25 9.18
C LYS A 303 -3.23 -4.38 8.43
N THR A 304 -2.70 -4.07 7.25
CA THR A 304 -1.73 -4.93 6.58
C THR A 304 -0.34 -4.50 7.02
N VAL A 305 0.46 -5.47 7.43
CA VAL A 305 1.80 -5.26 8.00
C VAL A 305 2.82 -6.14 7.26
N CYS A 306 4.07 -5.68 7.23
CA CYS A 306 5.18 -6.41 6.64
C CYS A 306 6.45 -6.18 7.50
N PRO A 307 6.46 -6.67 8.76
CA PRO A 307 7.63 -6.56 9.62
C PRO A 307 8.74 -7.51 9.19
N LYS A 308 9.96 -7.27 9.68
CA LYS A 308 11.06 -8.24 9.58
C LYS A 308 10.74 -9.52 10.34
N ILE A 309 10.06 -9.40 11.50
CA ILE A 309 9.67 -10.55 12.31
C ILE A 309 8.21 -10.40 12.75
N TYR A 310 7.40 -11.40 12.45
CA TYR A 310 6.04 -11.52 12.93
C TYR A 310 5.90 -12.75 13.83
N ILE A 311 5.55 -12.54 15.11
CA ILE A 311 5.36 -13.61 16.07
C ILE A 311 3.85 -13.80 16.28
N ALA A 312 3.30 -14.89 15.76
CA ALA A 312 1.89 -15.24 15.84
C ALA A 312 1.61 -16.13 17.07
N CYS A 313 1.02 -15.56 18.11
CA CYS A 313 0.75 -16.23 19.39
C CYS A 313 -0.74 -16.63 19.49
N GLY A 314 -1.05 -17.92 19.41
CA GLY A 314 -2.42 -18.42 19.51
C GLY A 314 -3.34 -17.98 18.37
N ILE A 315 -2.79 -17.74 17.21
CA ILE A 315 -3.48 -17.37 15.98
C ILE A 315 -3.67 -18.63 15.14
N SER A 316 -4.88 -18.86 14.65
CA SER A 316 -5.22 -20.07 13.87
C SER A 316 -4.64 -20.07 12.46
N GLY A 317 -4.45 -18.89 11.84
CA GLY A 317 -4.03 -18.79 10.43
C GLY A 317 -5.19 -18.76 9.44
N ALA A 318 -6.34 -18.21 9.83
CA ALA A 318 -7.42 -17.93 8.89
C ALA A 318 -6.93 -17.02 7.74
N VAL A 319 -7.41 -17.27 6.51
CA VAL A 319 -6.98 -16.54 5.29
C VAL A 319 -7.07 -15.04 5.46
N GLN A 320 -8.12 -14.54 6.15
CA GLN A 320 -8.33 -13.13 6.40
C GLN A 320 -7.22 -12.51 7.28
N HIS A 321 -6.63 -13.29 8.19
CA HIS A 321 -5.48 -12.84 9.00
C HIS A 321 -4.18 -12.91 8.18
N LEU A 322 -3.99 -14.01 7.46
CA LEU A 322 -2.79 -14.25 6.64
C LEU A 322 -2.58 -13.13 5.61
N VAL A 323 -3.63 -12.68 4.94
CA VAL A 323 -3.57 -11.55 3.98
C VAL A 323 -2.94 -10.30 4.61
N GLY A 324 -3.11 -10.10 5.91
CA GLY A 324 -2.56 -8.95 6.63
C GLY A 324 -1.10 -9.08 7.05
N MET A 325 -0.50 -10.30 7.05
CA MET A 325 0.84 -10.49 7.62
C MET A 325 1.76 -11.45 6.87
N GLN A 326 1.27 -12.19 5.89
CA GLN A 326 2.06 -13.22 5.18
C GLN A 326 3.26 -12.68 4.40
N SER A 327 3.34 -11.36 4.19
CA SER A 327 4.49 -10.70 3.54
C SER A 327 5.60 -10.35 4.52
N SER A 328 5.52 -10.78 5.79
CA SER A 328 6.60 -10.62 6.77
C SER A 328 7.84 -11.42 6.34
N ASP A 329 9.04 -10.92 6.61
CA ASP A 329 10.28 -11.62 6.22
C ASP A 329 10.43 -12.94 6.96
N ILE A 330 10.14 -12.93 8.28
CA ILE A 330 10.18 -14.12 9.16
C ILE A 330 8.87 -14.19 9.94
N ILE A 331 8.21 -15.35 9.86
CA ILE A 331 6.99 -15.67 10.62
C ILE A 331 7.33 -16.77 11.63
N ILE A 332 7.11 -16.46 12.90
CA ILE A 332 7.23 -17.41 14.02
C ILE A 332 5.83 -17.68 14.54
N ALA A 333 5.39 -18.93 14.52
CA ALA A 333 4.07 -19.32 15.02
C ALA A 333 4.17 -20.12 16.31
N ILE A 334 3.36 -19.76 17.30
CA ILE A 334 3.23 -20.50 18.55
C ILE A 334 1.74 -20.87 18.71
N ASN A 335 1.44 -22.15 18.68
CA ASN A 335 0.06 -22.64 18.80
C ASN A 335 0.06 -24.03 19.46
N LYS A 336 -0.95 -24.29 20.30
CA LYS A 336 -1.12 -25.61 20.91
C LYS A 336 -1.66 -26.67 19.95
N ASN A 337 -2.35 -26.25 18.89
CA ASN A 337 -2.85 -27.15 17.84
C ASN A 337 -1.78 -27.32 16.75
N PRO A 338 -1.18 -28.52 16.59
CA PRO A 338 -0.17 -28.76 15.57
C PRO A 338 -0.71 -28.64 14.14
N GLU A 339 -2.03 -28.82 13.94
CA GLU A 339 -2.68 -28.71 12.64
C GLU A 339 -3.18 -27.30 12.32
N ALA A 340 -2.79 -26.29 13.11
CA ALA A 340 -3.22 -24.92 12.86
C ALA A 340 -2.66 -24.41 11.52
N PRO A 341 -3.50 -23.86 10.62
CA PRO A 341 -3.07 -23.39 9.30
C PRO A 341 -1.96 -22.35 9.32
N ILE A 342 -1.75 -21.66 10.44
CA ILE A 342 -0.65 -20.69 10.61
C ILE A 342 0.72 -21.33 10.39
N PHE A 343 0.88 -22.62 10.71
CA PHE A 343 2.14 -23.34 10.52
C PHE A 343 2.49 -23.55 9.04
N ASN A 344 1.52 -23.49 8.13
CA ASN A 344 1.78 -23.61 6.68
C ASN A 344 2.53 -22.41 6.11
N VAL A 345 2.49 -21.26 6.79
CA VAL A 345 3.16 -20.01 6.37
C VAL A 345 4.31 -19.62 7.29
N ALA A 346 4.47 -20.30 8.42
CA ALA A 346 5.50 -20.01 9.41
C ALA A 346 6.88 -20.53 8.97
N ASN A 347 7.92 -19.70 9.12
CA ASN A 347 9.31 -20.13 8.99
C ASN A 347 9.75 -20.98 10.19
N TYR A 348 9.21 -20.66 11.36
CA TYR A 348 9.46 -21.38 12.62
C TYR A 348 8.16 -21.63 13.35
N GLY A 349 7.92 -22.88 13.72
CA GLY A 349 6.73 -23.29 14.45
C GLY A 349 7.07 -23.89 15.83
N ILE A 350 6.36 -23.46 16.85
CA ILE A 350 6.46 -24.02 18.19
C ILE A 350 5.08 -24.54 18.59
N VAL A 351 4.97 -25.85 18.76
CA VAL A 351 3.73 -26.47 19.23
C VAL A 351 3.77 -26.55 20.76
N GLY A 352 2.88 -25.84 21.46
CA GLY A 352 2.82 -25.85 22.90
C GLY A 352 1.93 -24.76 23.50
N ASP A 353 1.90 -24.70 24.82
CA ASP A 353 1.11 -23.73 25.56
C ASP A 353 1.81 -22.38 25.63
N LEU A 354 1.09 -21.32 25.23
CA LEU A 354 1.57 -19.94 25.25
C LEU A 354 1.96 -19.46 26.65
N ASN A 355 1.21 -19.93 27.68
CA ASN A 355 1.45 -19.55 29.08
C ASN A 355 2.78 -20.09 29.60
N GLU A 356 3.34 -21.13 29.00
CA GLU A 356 4.66 -21.67 29.32
C GLU A 356 5.75 -21.09 28.42
N ILE A 357 5.49 -21.02 27.11
CA ILE A 357 6.50 -20.67 26.11
C ILE A 357 6.86 -19.19 26.18
N ILE A 358 5.88 -18.28 26.27
CA ILE A 358 6.15 -16.84 26.24
C ILE A 358 6.96 -16.37 27.44
N PRO A 359 6.64 -16.76 28.69
CA PRO A 359 7.49 -16.40 29.84
C PRO A 359 8.92 -16.96 29.74
N LEU A 360 9.11 -18.16 29.18
CA LEU A 360 10.44 -18.72 28.94
C LEU A 360 11.23 -17.93 27.89
N LEU A 361 10.57 -17.49 26.82
CA LEU A 361 11.18 -16.61 25.80
C LEU A 361 11.60 -15.28 26.42
N ILE A 362 10.73 -14.64 27.18
CA ILE A 362 11.01 -13.38 27.89
C ILE A 362 12.24 -13.54 28.79
N LYS A 363 12.25 -14.61 29.62
CA LYS A 363 13.38 -14.90 30.52
C LYS A 363 14.70 -15.07 29.77
N LYS A 364 14.69 -15.82 28.66
CA LYS A 364 15.88 -16.02 27.83
C LYS A 364 16.36 -14.72 27.18
N LEU A 365 15.44 -13.92 26.63
CA LEU A 365 15.78 -12.64 25.99
C LEU A 365 16.37 -11.63 26.99
N ARG A 366 15.83 -11.55 28.22
CA ARG A 366 16.40 -10.74 29.29
C ARG A 366 17.83 -11.16 29.63
N ALA A 367 18.03 -12.46 29.82
CA ALA A 367 19.37 -13.01 30.09
C ALA A 367 20.38 -12.71 28.97
N MET A 368 19.96 -12.73 27.71
CA MET A 368 20.82 -12.38 26.55
C MET A 368 21.14 -10.89 26.48
N LYS A 369 20.25 -10.02 26.98
CA LYS A 369 20.45 -8.57 27.03
C LYS A 369 21.21 -8.09 28.28
N GLY A 370 21.55 -8.99 29.22
CA GLY A 370 22.22 -8.65 30.47
C GLY A 370 21.32 -7.96 31.48
N GLN A 371 20.02 -8.18 31.37
CA GLN A 371 18.97 -7.63 32.27
C GLN A 371 18.46 -8.69 33.23
#